data_36c3fce51e51d8752fc77935ebf14f9a
#
_entry.id   36c3fce51e51d8752fc77935ebf14f9a
#
_cell.length_a   1.000
_cell.length_b   1.000
_cell.length_c   1.000
_cell.angle_alpha   90.00
_cell.angle_beta   90.00
_cell.angle_gamma   90.00
#
_symmetry.space_group_name_H-M   'P 1'
#
loop_
_entity.id
_entity.type
_entity.pdbx_description
1 polymer ?
#
loop_
_entity_poly.entity_id
_entity_poly.type
_entity_poly.pdbx_seq_one_letter_code
_entity_poly.pdbx_strand_id
1 'polypeptide(L)'
;MEGTAKNPAESVAVVAVPFPAQGHLNQLLHLSLELASRGLDVHYAASAPHVRQARARVHGWDEDALRSIQFHDLGISTYVSPPPDPTADPPFPSHLMPLFEAFTAGARAPLAALLRELSASRRRVVVVYDLMNAFAPEEAAELPNGEAFGFYCTAVSSIVGRMDAGHRLLRDNGLTHLPTCVSEEFVDYASKRAMVGQSTSDGAGIIVNTCRALEGEFVDVVAEQMATNGKKLFAIGPLNPLLEATASNQGKTQRHECLNWLDLQPPSSVLYVSFGSTSSLREEQVAELAAALHGSKQRFIWVLRDADRGDIFTDAADNRHAELLSQFTKQTEGMGLVITGWAPQLEILAHGATAAFMSHCGWNSTMESMSHGKPILAWPMHSDQPWDAELVCTYIKAGLLVRPWEKHSEVIPATTIQEVIETMMVAEEGVAVRQRAEALGEAVRSSAAQGGSSHKELEDFISYMTRLCVLPREARRRRLLENGTRSFPPSPHFGDASSVVGGVWRFVFG
;
A
#
# COMPACT_ATOMS: atom_id res chain seq x y z
N MET A 1 -18.83 31.22 12.11
CA MET A 1 -17.49 31.82 12.35
C MET A 1 -16.82 31.90 11.00
N GLU A 2 -16.62 33.11 10.48
CA GLU A 2 -15.91 33.33 9.21
C GLU A 2 -14.46 32.90 9.39
N GLY A 3 -14.08 31.82 8.72
CA GLY A 3 -12.69 31.41 8.63
C GLY A 3 -11.92 32.46 7.85
N THR A 4 -11.06 33.21 8.51
CA THR A 4 -10.11 34.11 7.86
C THR A 4 -9.27 33.28 6.88
N ALA A 5 -9.49 33.50 5.58
CA ALA A 5 -8.66 32.90 4.53
C ALA A 5 -7.18 33.21 4.86
N LYS A 6 -6.39 32.19 5.16
CA LYS A 6 -4.95 32.34 5.43
C LYS A 6 -4.30 33.00 4.21
N ASN A 7 -3.46 34.02 4.44
CA ASN A 7 -2.69 34.64 3.37
C ASN A 7 -1.88 33.53 2.65
N PRO A 8 -2.03 33.35 1.32
CA PRO A 8 -1.30 32.31 0.58
C PRO A 8 0.21 32.33 0.83
N ALA A 9 0.83 33.50 0.99
CA ALA A 9 2.26 33.63 1.29
C ALA A 9 2.67 33.07 2.67
N GLU A 10 1.72 32.76 3.54
CA GLU A 10 1.95 32.17 4.87
C GLU A 10 1.65 30.64 4.87
N SER A 11 1.07 30.12 3.79
CA SER A 11 0.61 28.73 3.72
C SER A 11 1.71 27.76 3.28
N VAL A 12 1.53 26.49 3.64
CA VAL A 12 2.33 25.36 3.19
C VAL A 12 1.50 24.58 2.17
N ALA A 13 2.04 24.38 0.96
CA ALA A 13 1.46 23.44 0.00
C ALA A 13 2.08 22.05 0.17
N VAL A 14 1.25 21.03 0.20
CA VAL A 14 1.67 19.62 0.21
C VAL A 14 1.32 19.03 -1.15
N VAL A 15 2.30 18.50 -1.88
CA VAL A 15 2.11 17.90 -3.20
C VAL A 15 2.34 16.39 -3.11
N ALA A 16 1.29 15.60 -3.23
CA ALA A 16 1.34 14.14 -3.25
C ALA A 16 1.58 13.65 -4.68
N VAL A 17 2.60 12.82 -4.87
CA VAL A 17 3.00 12.25 -6.18
C VAL A 17 3.00 10.72 -6.10
N PRO A 18 1.86 10.05 -6.33
CA PRO A 18 1.75 8.60 -6.25
C PRO A 18 2.39 7.90 -7.45
N PHE A 19 2.79 6.65 -7.26
CA PHE A 19 3.09 5.74 -8.35
C PHE A 19 1.79 5.24 -9.01
N PRO A 20 1.74 4.98 -10.34
CA PRO A 20 0.51 4.69 -11.06
C PRO A 20 0.04 3.23 -10.91
N ALA A 21 -0.10 2.76 -9.68
CA ALA A 21 -0.68 1.46 -9.34
C ALA A 21 -1.68 1.63 -8.18
N GLN A 22 -2.79 0.88 -8.19
CA GLN A 22 -3.92 1.08 -7.27
C GLN A 22 -3.51 1.15 -5.79
N GLY A 23 -2.66 0.22 -5.33
CA GLY A 23 -2.20 0.20 -3.95
C GLY A 23 -1.44 1.46 -3.54
N HIS A 24 -0.69 2.05 -4.45
CA HIS A 24 0.07 3.28 -4.25
C HIS A 24 -0.82 4.53 -4.35
N LEU A 25 -1.70 4.58 -5.35
CA LEU A 25 -2.69 5.66 -5.52
C LEU A 25 -3.55 5.83 -4.29
N ASN A 26 -4.08 4.70 -3.77
CA ASN A 26 -5.04 4.71 -2.67
C ASN A 26 -4.41 5.19 -1.36
N GLN A 27 -3.26 4.66 -0.98
CA GLN A 27 -2.59 5.04 0.27
C GLN A 27 -2.22 6.53 0.29
N LEU A 28 -1.65 7.04 -0.82
CA LEU A 28 -1.28 8.45 -0.89
C LEU A 28 -2.51 9.37 -0.95
N LEU A 29 -3.63 8.91 -1.50
CA LEU A 29 -4.89 9.64 -1.46
C LEU A 29 -5.46 9.69 -0.04
N HIS A 30 -5.44 8.59 0.72
CA HIS A 30 -5.84 8.59 2.12
C HIS A 30 -5.01 9.57 2.95
N LEU A 31 -3.68 9.57 2.80
CA LEU A 31 -2.82 10.56 3.45
C LEU A 31 -3.17 11.99 3.04
N SER A 32 -3.43 12.22 1.76
CA SER A 32 -3.80 13.54 1.23
C SER A 32 -5.10 14.04 1.86
N LEU A 33 -6.11 13.18 1.98
CA LEU A 33 -7.40 13.49 2.60
C LEU A 33 -7.24 13.78 4.10
N GLU A 34 -6.42 13.01 4.78
CA GLU A 34 -6.12 13.21 6.21
C GLU A 34 -5.41 14.55 6.46
N LEU A 35 -4.46 14.93 5.61
CA LEU A 35 -3.77 16.22 5.71
C LEU A 35 -4.72 17.40 5.36
N ALA A 36 -5.56 17.25 4.34
CA ALA A 36 -6.55 18.26 3.95
C ALA A 36 -7.61 18.47 5.04
N SER A 37 -8.07 17.41 5.71
CA SER A 37 -9.01 17.51 6.83
C SER A 37 -8.47 18.33 8.01
N ARG A 38 -7.13 18.46 8.12
CA ARG A 38 -6.43 19.30 9.11
C ARG A 38 -6.10 20.69 8.59
N GLY A 39 -6.69 21.08 7.45
CA GLY A 39 -6.61 22.43 6.90
C GLY A 39 -5.30 22.75 6.18
N LEU A 40 -4.56 21.75 5.72
CA LEU A 40 -3.41 21.92 4.82
C LEU A 40 -3.89 22.11 3.37
N ASP A 41 -3.12 22.86 2.59
CA ASP A 41 -3.34 23.06 1.15
C ASP A 41 -2.72 21.87 0.41
N VAL A 42 -3.55 20.92 -0.02
CA VAL A 42 -3.11 19.63 -0.56
C VAL A 42 -3.38 19.53 -2.05
N HIS A 43 -2.36 19.15 -2.79
CA HIS A 43 -2.34 18.91 -4.23
C HIS A 43 -2.01 17.45 -4.50
N TYR A 44 -2.82 16.76 -5.31
CA TYR A 44 -2.60 15.37 -5.69
C TYR A 44 -2.29 15.32 -7.19
N ALA A 45 -1.05 14.99 -7.56
CA ALA A 45 -0.53 15.08 -8.92
C ALA A 45 -0.28 13.69 -9.53
N ALA A 46 -1.10 13.32 -10.52
CA ALA A 46 -1.01 12.07 -11.26
C ALA A 46 -1.49 12.27 -12.71
N SER A 47 -1.50 11.23 -13.55
CA SER A 47 -2.14 11.32 -14.86
C SER A 47 -3.67 11.34 -14.74
N ALA A 48 -4.39 11.90 -15.71
CA ALA A 48 -5.85 12.01 -15.69
C ALA A 48 -6.56 10.66 -15.44
N PRO A 49 -6.19 9.53 -16.08
CA PRO A 49 -6.78 8.21 -15.77
C PRO A 49 -6.60 7.82 -14.31
N HIS A 50 -5.39 8.03 -13.73
CA HIS A 50 -5.09 7.65 -12.36
C HIS A 50 -5.75 8.57 -11.33
N VAL A 51 -5.94 9.86 -11.62
CA VAL A 51 -6.77 10.75 -10.80
C VAL A 51 -8.22 10.24 -10.76
N ARG A 52 -8.79 9.90 -11.92
CA ARG A 52 -10.15 9.33 -11.99
C ARG A 52 -10.24 8.00 -11.23
N GLN A 53 -9.26 7.12 -11.42
CA GLN A 53 -9.17 5.82 -10.76
C GLN A 53 -9.11 5.96 -9.24
N ALA A 54 -8.23 6.80 -8.72
CA ALA A 54 -8.07 7.05 -7.30
C ALA A 54 -9.40 7.55 -6.69
N ARG A 55 -10.04 8.54 -7.33
CA ARG A 55 -11.33 9.10 -6.87
C ARG A 55 -12.48 8.09 -6.92
N ALA A 56 -12.52 7.24 -7.95
CA ALA A 56 -13.57 6.24 -8.10
C ALA A 56 -13.47 5.07 -7.12
N ARG A 57 -12.27 4.79 -6.61
CA ARG A 57 -11.97 3.61 -5.79
C ARG A 57 -11.62 3.92 -4.33
N VAL A 58 -11.63 5.19 -3.94
CA VAL A 58 -11.45 5.56 -2.52
C VAL A 58 -12.73 5.26 -1.74
N HIS A 59 -12.58 4.61 -0.61
CA HIS A 59 -13.68 4.25 0.29
C HIS A 59 -13.53 4.96 1.64
N GLY A 60 -14.66 5.14 2.33
CA GLY A 60 -14.69 5.71 3.67
C GLY A 60 -14.55 7.24 3.74
N TRP A 61 -14.53 7.94 2.59
CA TRP A 61 -14.53 9.39 2.49
C TRP A 61 -15.73 9.87 1.66
N ASP A 62 -16.24 11.05 1.99
CA ASP A 62 -17.32 11.68 1.25
C ASP A 62 -16.80 12.60 0.12
N GLU A 63 -17.73 13.07 -0.71
CA GLU A 63 -17.43 13.98 -1.82
C GLU A 63 -16.87 15.34 -1.35
N ASP A 64 -17.24 15.81 -0.15
CA ASP A 64 -16.76 17.08 0.39
C ASP A 64 -15.28 16.96 0.79
N ALA A 65 -14.89 15.82 1.36
CA ALA A 65 -13.48 15.51 1.62
C ALA A 65 -12.66 15.50 0.32
N LEU A 66 -13.17 14.87 -0.73
CA LEU A 66 -12.50 14.85 -2.05
C LEU A 66 -12.38 16.24 -2.68
N ARG A 67 -13.35 17.15 -2.43
CA ARG A 67 -13.29 18.54 -2.89
C ARG A 67 -12.25 19.39 -2.13
N SER A 68 -11.80 18.95 -0.98
CA SER A 68 -10.76 19.64 -0.21
C SER A 68 -9.36 19.49 -0.80
N ILE A 69 -9.18 18.59 -1.77
CA ILE A 69 -7.91 18.31 -2.47
C ILE A 69 -7.95 18.92 -3.87
N GLN A 70 -6.84 19.52 -4.28
CA GLN A 70 -6.62 19.97 -5.64
C GLN A 70 -5.96 18.87 -6.46
N PHE A 71 -6.72 18.27 -7.39
CA PHE A 71 -6.21 17.24 -8.29
C PHE A 71 -5.58 17.86 -9.53
N HIS A 72 -4.36 17.42 -9.88
CA HIS A 72 -3.60 17.88 -11.03
C HIS A 72 -3.37 16.74 -12.01
N ASP A 73 -3.75 16.97 -13.27
CA ASP A 73 -3.35 16.11 -14.38
C ASP A 73 -1.95 16.51 -14.86
N LEU A 74 -1.00 15.59 -14.80
CA LEU A 74 0.36 15.78 -15.29
C LEU A 74 0.46 15.68 -16.83
N GLY A 75 -0.65 15.56 -17.56
CA GLY A 75 -0.67 15.55 -19.02
C GLY A 75 0.08 14.38 -19.65
N ILE A 76 0.18 13.25 -18.96
CA ILE A 76 0.88 12.07 -19.45
C ILE A 76 -0.02 11.37 -20.47
N SER A 77 0.53 11.00 -21.62
CA SER A 77 -0.19 10.25 -22.65
C SER A 77 -0.75 8.95 -22.09
N THR A 78 -2.00 8.66 -22.44
CA THR A 78 -2.62 7.39 -22.07
C THR A 78 -1.88 6.24 -22.73
N TYR A 79 -1.64 5.20 -21.96
CA TYR A 79 -1.06 3.95 -22.43
C TYR A 79 -2.06 2.81 -22.22
N VAL A 80 -2.24 1.99 -23.26
CA VAL A 80 -3.04 0.75 -23.17
C VAL A 80 -2.11 -0.38 -22.82
N SER A 81 -2.22 -0.90 -21.61
CA SER A 81 -1.46 -2.06 -21.18
C SER A 81 -1.91 -3.33 -21.95
N PRO A 82 -0.98 -4.23 -22.31
CA PRO A 82 -1.35 -5.55 -22.80
C PRO A 82 -2.20 -6.30 -21.75
N PRO A 83 -2.89 -7.38 -22.15
CA PRO A 83 -3.57 -8.24 -21.18
C PRO A 83 -2.56 -8.82 -20.18
N PRO A 84 -2.98 -8.99 -18.89
CA PRO A 84 -2.15 -9.67 -17.92
C PRO A 84 -1.92 -11.13 -18.32
N ASP A 85 -0.71 -11.65 -18.04
CA ASP A 85 -0.39 -13.07 -18.24
C ASP A 85 -0.49 -13.82 -16.90
N PRO A 86 -1.57 -14.60 -16.67
CA PRO A 86 -1.75 -15.35 -15.42
C PRO A 86 -0.79 -16.54 -15.31
N THR A 87 -0.06 -16.87 -16.39
CA THR A 87 0.91 -17.99 -16.42
C THR A 87 2.34 -17.54 -16.20
N ALA A 88 2.57 -16.21 -16.09
CA ALA A 88 3.91 -15.67 -15.85
C ALA A 88 4.55 -16.25 -14.58
N ASP A 89 5.86 -16.47 -14.64
CA ASP A 89 6.65 -16.98 -13.52
C ASP A 89 7.95 -16.15 -13.39
N PRO A 90 8.13 -15.35 -12.34
CA PRO A 90 7.17 -15.12 -11.24
C PRO A 90 5.91 -14.39 -11.71
N PRO A 91 4.78 -14.52 -11.02
CA PRO A 91 3.51 -13.89 -11.40
C PRO A 91 3.48 -12.38 -11.11
N PHE A 92 4.44 -11.66 -11.67
CA PHE A 92 4.59 -10.21 -11.55
C PHE A 92 3.72 -9.48 -12.58
N PRO A 93 3.14 -8.30 -12.28
CA PRO A 93 2.30 -7.54 -13.20
C PRO A 93 3.11 -6.81 -14.29
N SER A 94 3.93 -7.54 -15.05
CA SER A 94 4.79 -7.01 -16.12
C SER A 94 4.01 -6.29 -17.24
N HIS A 95 2.73 -6.60 -17.39
CA HIS A 95 1.83 -5.89 -18.31
C HIS A 95 1.68 -4.39 -17.98
N LEU A 96 1.99 -3.97 -16.76
CA LEU A 96 1.98 -2.57 -16.34
C LEU A 96 3.34 -1.86 -16.55
N MET A 97 4.41 -2.57 -16.87
CA MET A 97 5.74 -1.97 -17.01
C MET A 97 5.80 -0.83 -18.02
N PRO A 98 5.20 -0.94 -19.22
CA PRO A 98 5.19 0.17 -20.17
C PRO A 98 4.44 1.41 -19.66
N LEU A 99 3.40 1.24 -18.83
CA LEU A 99 2.72 2.33 -18.16
C LEU A 99 3.66 3.02 -17.16
N PHE A 100 4.39 2.23 -16.35
CA PHE A 100 5.34 2.76 -15.37
C PHE A 100 6.46 3.57 -16.04
N GLU A 101 6.97 3.07 -17.17
CA GLU A 101 7.99 3.78 -17.96
C GLU A 101 7.45 5.08 -18.55
N ALA A 102 6.25 5.05 -19.16
CA ALA A 102 5.60 6.21 -19.74
C ALA A 102 5.32 7.29 -18.66
N PHE A 103 4.84 6.86 -17.48
CA PHE A 103 4.62 7.76 -16.36
C PHE A 103 5.91 8.45 -15.93
N THR A 104 6.96 7.70 -15.68
CA THR A 104 8.23 8.25 -15.21
C THR A 104 8.88 9.17 -16.24
N ALA A 105 8.79 8.84 -17.52
CA ALA A 105 9.31 9.68 -18.61
C ALA A 105 8.53 10.99 -18.79
N GLY A 106 7.20 10.94 -18.60
CA GLY A 106 6.29 12.06 -18.85
C GLY A 106 6.04 12.98 -17.66
N ALA A 107 6.10 12.47 -16.42
CA ALA A 107 5.64 13.18 -15.23
C ALA A 107 6.59 14.29 -14.74
N ARG A 108 7.90 14.18 -15.01
CA ARG A 108 8.92 15.05 -14.43
C ARG A 108 8.71 16.53 -14.79
N ALA A 109 8.58 16.87 -16.06
CA ALA A 109 8.48 18.25 -16.51
C ALA A 109 7.18 18.95 -16.06
N PRO A 110 5.98 18.34 -16.16
CA PRO A 110 4.74 18.91 -15.61
C PRO A 110 4.79 19.07 -14.09
N LEU A 111 5.35 18.10 -13.36
CA LEU A 111 5.53 18.23 -11.91
C LEU A 111 6.44 19.42 -11.58
N ALA A 112 7.57 19.56 -12.24
CA ALA A 112 8.48 20.70 -12.05
C ALA A 112 7.80 22.04 -12.30
N ALA A 113 6.90 22.13 -13.30
CA ALA A 113 6.12 23.34 -13.57
C ALA A 113 5.16 23.65 -12.41
N LEU A 114 4.37 22.66 -11.96
CA LEU A 114 3.46 22.79 -10.81
C LEU A 114 4.22 23.23 -9.55
N LEU A 115 5.34 22.58 -9.25
CA LEU A 115 6.13 22.88 -8.06
C LEU A 115 6.68 24.31 -8.08
N ARG A 116 7.14 24.83 -9.24
CA ARG A 116 7.61 26.22 -9.39
C ARG A 116 6.47 27.22 -9.18
N GLU A 117 5.28 26.96 -9.71
CA GLU A 117 4.09 27.79 -9.51
C GLU A 117 3.73 27.89 -8.01
N LEU A 118 3.66 26.75 -7.32
CA LEU A 118 3.39 26.70 -5.89
C LEU A 118 4.49 27.39 -5.07
N SER A 119 5.75 27.18 -5.43
CA SER A 119 6.90 27.80 -4.77
C SER A 119 6.88 29.32 -4.83
N ALA A 120 6.39 29.90 -5.93
CA ALA A 120 6.27 31.34 -6.10
C ALA A 120 5.18 31.98 -5.22
N SER A 121 4.16 31.21 -4.81
CA SER A 121 2.98 31.73 -4.12
C SER A 121 2.81 31.18 -2.69
N ARG A 122 3.62 30.23 -2.25
CA ARG A 122 3.54 29.59 -0.94
C ARG A 122 4.84 29.79 -0.15
N ARG A 123 4.73 29.87 1.17
CA ARG A 123 5.90 29.95 2.04
C ARG A 123 6.79 28.71 1.92
N ARG A 124 6.19 27.53 1.73
CA ARG A 124 6.87 26.24 1.66
C ARG A 124 6.10 25.27 0.76
N VAL A 125 6.83 24.46 0.02
CA VAL A 125 6.30 23.35 -0.76
C VAL A 125 6.89 22.06 -0.22
N VAL A 126 6.03 21.14 0.23
CA VAL A 126 6.41 19.82 0.72
C VAL A 126 5.92 18.79 -0.27
N VAL A 127 6.84 18.05 -0.87
CA VAL A 127 6.52 16.96 -1.81
C VAL A 127 6.51 15.65 -1.04
N VAL A 128 5.37 14.96 -1.02
CA VAL A 128 5.24 13.60 -0.52
C VAL A 128 5.13 12.67 -1.73
N TYR A 129 6.17 11.91 -1.98
CA TYR A 129 6.29 11.13 -3.21
C TYR A 129 6.43 9.64 -2.92
N ASP A 130 5.82 8.83 -3.75
CA ASP A 130 6.08 7.39 -3.76
C ASP A 130 7.54 7.13 -4.11
N LEU A 131 8.22 6.26 -3.36
CA LEU A 131 9.65 6.00 -3.55
C LEU A 131 10.03 5.54 -4.96
N MET A 132 9.09 5.01 -5.74
CA MET A 132 9.29 4.67 -7.15
C MET A 132 9.42 5.92 -8.05
N ASN A 133 9.03 7.09 -7.56
CA ASN A 133 9.10 8.37 -8.27
C ASN A 133 10.36 9.17 -7.89
N ALA A 134 11.54 8.58 -8.07
CA ALA A 134 12.82 9.16 -7.67
C ALA A 134 13.12 10.55 -8.27
N PHE A 135 12.43 10.96 -9.34
CA PHE A 135 12.55 12.30 -9.92
C PHE A 135 11.91 13.40 -9.05
N ALA A 136 10.92 13.07 -8.23
CA ALA A 136 10.16 14.06 -7.46
C ALA A 136 10.99 14.80 -6.38
N PRO A 137 11.84 14.14 -5.57
CA PRO A 137 12.71 14.83 -4.64
C PRO A 137 13.76 15.72 -5.33
N GLU A 138 14.24 15.34 -6.53
CA GLU A 138 15.15 16.16 -7.31
C GLU A 138 14.50 17.49 -7.69
N GLU A 139 13.26 17.46 -8.20
CA GLU A 139 12.51 18.67 -8.56
C GLU A 139 12.16 19.53 -7.33
N ALA A 140 11.87 18.89 -6.17
CA ALA A 140 11.66 19.61 -4.93
C ALA A 140 12.94 20.32 -4.44
N ALA A 141 14.11 19.70 -4.65
CA ALA A 141 15.40 20.26 -4.26
C ALA A 141 15.81 21.50 -5.09
N GLU A 142 15.28 21.66 -6.29
CA GLU A 142 15.51 22.86 -7.12
C GLU A 142 14.76 24.11 -6.60
N LEU A 143 13.78 23.93 -5.71
CA LEU A 143 13.00 25.04 -5.16
C LEU A 143 13.71 25.68 -3.94
N PRO A 144 13.67 27.01 -3.79
CA PRO A 144 14.26 27.70 -2.64
C PRO A 144 13.58 27.33 -1.31
N ASN A 145 12.30 26.95 -1.36
CA ASN A 145 11.44 26.63 -0.22
C ASN A 145 10.87 25.19 -0.29
N GLY A 146 11.46 24.33 -1.15
CA GLY A 146 11.04 22.96 -1.36
C GLY A 146 11.65 21.99 -0.33
N GLU A 147 10.91 20.93 -0.01
CA GLU A 147 11.36 19.79 0.79
C GLU A 147 10.60 18.55 0.38
N ALA A 148 11.22 17.37 0.44
CA ALA A 148 10.60 16.12 0.01
C ALA A 148 10.64 15.05 1.10
N PHE A 149 9.56 14.24 1.15
CA PHE A 149 9.43 13.04 1.98
C PHE A 149 9.05 11.85 1.10
N GLY A 150 9.82 10.77 1.20
CA GLY A 150 9.46 9.51 0.56
C GLY A 150 8.26 8.86 1.29
N PHE A 151 7.28 8.42 0.54
CA PHE A 151 6.19 7.61 1.06
C PHE A 151 6.44 6.15 0.78
N TYR A 152 6.46 5.34 1.83
CA TYR A 152 6.71 3.91 1.76
C TYR A 152 5.40 3.14 1.99
N CYS A 153 4.94 2.46 0.97
CA CYS A 153 3.63 1.79 0.95
C CYS A 153 3.70 0.27 1.16
N THR A 154 4.79 -0.23 1.75
CA THR A 154 4.96 -1.63 2.15
C THR A 154 5.34 -1.74 3.62
N ALA A 155 5.43 -2.97 4.15
CA ALA A 155 5.84 -3.22 5.53
C ALA A 155 7.26 -2.70 5.83
N VAL A 156 7.48 -2.12 7.00
CA VAL A 156 8.80 -1.61 7.43
C VAL A 156 9.79 -2.75 7.65
N SER A 157 9.33 -3.93 8.04
CA SER A 157 10.15 -5.15 8.14
C SER A 157 10.88 -5.47 6.83
N SER A 158 10.29 -5.15 5.68
CA SER A 158 10.94 -5.31 4.37
C SER A 158 12.11 -4.34 4.15
N ILE A 159 12.09 -3.16 4.78
CA ILE A 159 13.23 -2.23 4.81
C ILE A 159 14.34 -2.84 5.66
N VAL A 160 13.99 -3.27 6.87
CA VAL A 160 14.94 -3.90 7.81
C VAL A 160 15.64 -5.10 7.19
N GLY A 161 14.91 -5.91 6.40
CA GLY A 161 15.47 -7.06 5.69
C GLY A 161 16.57 -6.73 4.67
N ARG A 162 16.67 -5.46 4.27
CA ARG A 162 17.70 -4.98 3.34
C ARG A 162 18.88 -4.29 4.05
N MET A 163 18.82 -4.18 5.36
CA MET A 163 19.87 -3.60 6.22
C MET A 163 20.71 -4.73 6.79
N ASP A 164 22.05 -4.64 6.71
CA ASP A 164 22.95 -5.66 7.27
C ASP A 164 22.67 -5.92 8.76
N ALA A 165 22.42 -4.85 9.54
CA ALA A 165 22.05 -4.94 10.95
C ALA A 165 20.66 -5.57 11.18
N GLY A 166 19.77 -5.50 10.19
CA GLY A 166 18.38 -5.96 10.28
C GLY A 166 18.23 -7.48 10.15
N HIS A 167 19.15 -8.16 9.46
CA HIS A 167 19.08 -9.61 9.26
C HIS A 167 19.02 -10.40 10.58
N ARG A 168 19.66 -9.89 11.62
CA ARG A 168 19.60 -10.51 12.94
C ARG A 168 18.20 -10.38 13.56
N LEU A 169 17.65 -9.16 13.52
CA LEU A 169 16.32 -8.88 14.06
C LEU A 169 15.25 -9.72 13.36
N LEU A 170 15.33 -9.90 12.04
CA LEU A 170 14.41 -10.77 11.31
C LEU A 170 14.51 -12.22 11.80
N ARG A 171 15.71 -12.80 11.87
CA ARG A 171 15.91 -14.18 12.32
C ARG A 171 15.45 -14.39 13.76
N ASP A 172 15.74 -13.43 14.66
CA ASP A 172 15.34 -13.51 16.07
C ASP A 172 13.80 -13.51 16.22
N ASN A 173 13.08 -12.96 15.23
CA ASN A 173 11.63 -12.94 15.13
C ASN A 173 11.04 -14.05 14.22
N GLY A 174 11.85 -15.00 13.79
CA GLY A 174 11.42 -16.14 12.96
C GLY A 174 11.13 -15.78 11.50
N LEU A 175 11.50 -14.57 11.05
CA LEU A 175 11.35 -14.12 9.68
C LEU A 175 12.56 -14.50 8.84
N THR A 176 12.32 -14.88 7.59
CA THR A 176 13.36 -15.28 6.65
C THR A 176 13.71 -14.13 5.71
N HIS A 177 14.92 -14.19 5.14
CA HIS A 177 15.28 -13.28 4.07
C HIS A 177 14.79 -13.90 2.75
N LEU A 178 13.61 -13.48 2.30
CA LEU A 178 13.06 -13.97 1.05
C LEU A 178 13.85 -13.46 -0.16
N PRO A 179 14.01 -14.28 -1.21
CA PRO A 179 14.60 -13.84 -2.46
C PRO A 179 13.71 -12.77 -3.12
N THR A 180 14.23 -12.14 -4.15
CA THR A 180 13.50 -11.15 -4.94
C THR A 180 12.22 -11.75 -5.54
N CYS A 181 11.07 -11.15 -5.20
CA CYS A 181 9.74 -11.59 -5.66
C CYS A 181 9.20 -10.70 -6.80
N VAL A 182 10.10 -10.14 -7.61
CA VAL A 182 9.80 -9.26 -8.73
C VAL A 182 10.48 -9.77 -10.00
N SER A 183 9.97 -9.39 -11.17
CA SER A 183 10.57 -9.78 -12.46
C SER A 183 11.92 -9.12 -12.69
N GLU A 184 12.77 -9.72 -13.54
CA GLU A 184 14.05 -9.11 -13.96
C GLU A 184 13.84 -7.76 -14.64
N GLU A 185 12.78 -7.62 -15.43
CA GLU A 185 12.38 -6.36 -16.06
C GLU A 185 12.13 -5.25 -15.01
N PHE A 186 11.47 -5.57 -13.91
CA PHE A 186 11.25 -4.62 -12.83
C PHE A 186 12.55 -4.28 -12.08
N VAL A 187 13.44 -5.26 -11.90
CA VAL A 187 14.78 -5.05 -11.33
C VAL A 187 15.55 -4.05 -12.18
N ASP A 188 15.56 -4.22 -13.49
CA ASP A 188 16.21 -3.31 -14.44
C ASP A 188 15.58 -1.91 -14.41
N TYR A 189 14.26 -1.84 -14.38
CA TYR A 189 13.49 -0.59 -14.25
C TYR A 189 13.89 0.17 -12.97
N ALA A 190 13.90 -0.52 -11.84
CA ALA A 190 14.25 0.07 -10.54
C ALA A 190 15.73 0.48 -10.48
N SER A 191 16.64 -0.35 -11.02
CA SER A 191 18.08 -0.10 -11.03
C SER A 191 18.46 1.13 -11.86
N LYS A 192 17.89 1.31 -13.04
CA LYS A 192 18.09 2.49 -13.89
C LYS A 192 17.72 3.78 -13.14
N ARG A 193 16.70 3.73 -12.29
CA ARG A 193 16.22 4.89 -11.52
C ARG A 193 17.04 5.14 -10.26
N ALA A 194 17.51 4.10 -9.60
CA ALA A 194 18.43 4.25 -8.49
C ALA A 194 19.74 4.92 -8.92
N MET A 195 20.23 4.61 -10.11
CA MET A 195 21.44 5.27 -10.66
C MET A 195 21.21 6.75 -10.97
N VAL A 196 19.98 7.14 -11.37
CA VAL A 196 19.60 8.55 -11.56
C VAL A 196 19.38 9.23 -10.22
N GLY A 197 18.84 8.50 -9.24
CA GLY A 197 18.49 9.00 -7.90
C GLY A 197 19.65 9.05 -6.90
N GLN A 198 20.91 9.09 -7.32
CA GLN A 198 22.05 9.32 -6.41
C GLN A 198 21.93 10.63 -5.62
N SER A 199 20.99 11.48 -6.00
CA SER A 199 20.67 12.74 -5.31
C SER A 199 19.52 12.62 -4.27
N THR A 200 18.98 11.44 -4.01
CA THR A 200 17.96 11.25 -2.95
C THR A 200 18.46 11.48 -1.53
N SER A 201 19.76 11.81 -1.37
CA SER A 201 20.29 12.40 -0.13
C SER A 201 19.57 13.67 0.32
N ASP A 202 18.81 14.32 -0.55
CA ASP A 202 18.16 15.60 -0.28
C ASP A 202 16.77 15.47 0.38
N GLY A 203 16.19 14.26 0.51
CA GLY A 203 14.93 14.01 1.21
C GLY A 203 15.05 14.21 2.74
N ALA A 204 14.06 14.87 3.34
CA ALA A 204 14.01 15.13 4.78
C ALA A 204 13.70 13.88 5.61
N GLY A 205 13.15 12.84 4.98
CA GLY A 205 12.79 11.60 5.65
C GLY A 205 11.81 10.76 4.86
N ILE A 206 11.22 9.78 5.54
CA ILE A 206 10.17 8.92 5.00
C ILE A 206 8.93 8.91 5.89
N ILE A 207 7.81 8.64 5.26
CA ILE A 207 6.51 8.38 5.88
C ILE A 207 6.15 6.94 5.56
N VAL A 208 5.71 6.19 6.55
CA VAL A 208 5.32 4.79 6.38
C VAL A 208 3.88 4.56 6.85
N ASN A 209 3.10 3.81 6.04
CA ASN A 209 1.75 3.40 6.41
C ASN A 209 1.79 2.14 7.28
N THR A 210 2.35 2.27 8.46
CA THR A 210 2.32 1.23 9.49
C THR A 210 2.16 1.87 10.88
N CYS A 211 2.02 1.05 11.91
CA CYS A 211 1.94 1.50 13.28
C CYS A 211 2.81 0.63 14.22
N ARG A 212 3.16 1.19 15.37
CA ARG A 212 3.98 0.50 16.36
C ARG A 212 3.32 -0.75 16.95
N ALA A 213 2.00 -0.84 16.89
CA ALA A 213 1.28 -2.04 17.32
C ALA A 213 1.54 -3.26 16.43
N LEU A 214 1.90 -3.05 15.16
CA LEU A 214 2.20 -4.10 14.19
C LEU A 214 3.70 -4.33 14.02
N GLU A 215 4.49 -3.26 13.89
CA GLU A 215 5.89 -3.33 13.48
C GLU A 215 6.84 -2.46 14.36
N GLY A 216 6.51 -2.27 15.65
CA GLY A 216 7.24 -1.33 16.52
C GLY A 216 8.75 -1.50 16.53
N GLU A 217 9.25 -2.74 16.67
CA GLU A 217 10.69 -3.03 16.70
C GLU A 217 11.39 -2.68 15.37
N PHE A 218 10.72 -2.95 14.24
CA PHE A 218 11.24 -2.64 12.91
C PHE A 218 11.24 -1.12 12.67
N VAL A 219 10.17 -0.43 13.11
CA VAL A 219 10.07 1.03 13.04
C VAL A 219 11.22 1.70 13.82
N ASP A 220 11.53 1.20 15.02
CA ASP A 220 12.60 1.76 15.86
C ASP A 220 13.98 1.63 15.20
N VAL A 221 14.30 0.45 14.66
CA VAL A 221 15.59 0.21 13.96
C VAL A 221 15.75 1.13 12.74
N VAL A 222 14.69 1.28 11.93
CA VAL A 222 14.75 2.16 10.75
C VAL A 222 14.85 3.63 11.19
N ALA A 223 14.09 4.05 12.21
CA ALA A 223 14.13 5.41 12.72
C ALA A 223 15.52 5.78 13.27
N GLU A 224 16.17 4.90 14.02
CA GLU A 224 17.53 5.08 14.51
C GLU A 224 18.53 5.24 13.36
N GLN A 225 18.48 4.35 12.37
CA GLN A 225 19.35 4.42 11.19
C GLN A 225 19.14 5.73 10.42
N MET A 226 17.89 6.16 10.23
CA MET A 226 17.61 7.43 9.55
C MET A 226 18.09 8.64 10.34
N ALA A 227 17.97 8.62 11.66
CA ALA A 227 18.42 9.69 12.54
C ALA A 227 19.94 9.90 12.46
N THR A 228 20.74 8.84 12.23
CA THR A 228 22.19 8.97 12.03
C THR A 228 22.54 9.82 10.82
N ASN A 229 21.66 9.86 9.82
CA ASN A 229 21.79 10.65 8.59
C ASN A 229 21.00 11.98 8.65
N GLY A 230 20.51 12.36 9.82
CA GLY A 230 19.72 13.59 10.02
C GLY A 230 18.35 13.57 9.36
N LYS A 231 17.87 12.38 8.95
CA LYS A 231 16.56 12.16 8.34
C LYS A 231 15.53 11.74 9.40
N LYS A 232 14.22 11.83 9.07
CA LYS A 232 13.12 11.45 9.94
C LYS A 232 12.31 10.31 9.37
N LEU A 233 11.77 9.48 10.26
CA LEU A 233 10.71 8.51 9.93
C LEU A 233 9.46 8.89 10.69
N PHE A 234 8.29 8.77 10.03
CA PHE A 234 6.97 8.96 10.62
C PHE A 234 6.10 7.73 10.32
N ALA A 235 5.77 6.96 11.35
CA ALA A 235 4.90 5.78 11.27
C ALA A 235 3.45 6.17 11.58
N ILE A 236 2.71 6.57 10.55
CA ILE A 236 1.41 7.24 10.68
C ILE A 236 0.19 6.36 10.35
N GLY A 237 0.40 5.06 10.05
CA GLY A 237 -0.71 4.15 9.73
C GLY A 237 -1.55 3.72 10.94
N PRO A 238 -2.74 3.19 10.68
CA PRO A 238 -3.35 2.97 9.37
C PRO A 238 -3.86 4.27 8.75
N LEU A 239 -3.70 4.43 7.45
CA LEU A 239 -4.22 5.59 6.71
C LEU A 239 -5.63 5.37 6.17
N ASN A 240 -6.05 4.09 6.02
CA ASN A 240 -7.43 3.80 5.64
C ASN A 240 -8.40 4.24 6.74
N PRO A 241 -9.58 4.78 6.40
CA PRO A 241 -10.62 5.10 7.37
C PRO A 241 -10.99 3.90 8.25
N LEU A 242 -11.13 4.15 9.55
CA LEU A 242 -11.53 3.16 10.53
C LEU A 242 -13.05 3.14 10.62
N LEU A 243 -13.69 2.28 9.83
CA LEU A 243 -15.14 2.18 9.79
C LEU A 243 -15.66 1.38 11.00
N GLU A 244 -16.77 1.85 11.59
CA GLU A 244 -17.47 1.10 12.62
C GLU A 244 -18.37 0.02 12.01
N ALA A 245 -18.42 -1.15 12.64
CA ALA A 245 -19.22 -2.31 12.19
C ALA A 245 -20.71 -2.02 12.02
N THR A 246 -21.22 -0.99 12.72
CA THR A 246 -22.63 -0.57 12.74
C THR A 246 -22.91 0.69 11.96
N ALA A 247 -21.92 1.31 11.34
CA ALA A 247 -22.12 2.50 10.52
C ALA A 247 -22.92 2.13 9.27
N SER A 248 -24.21 1.97 9.43
CA SER A 248 -25.15 2.02 8.31
C SER A 248 -24.91 3.37 7.64
N ASN A 249 -24.39 3.37 6.42
CA ASN A 249 -24.15 4.55 5.61
C ASN A 249 -25.46 5.33 5.38
N GLN A 250 -25.86 6.14 6.35
CA GLN A 250 -26.90 7.14 6.22
C GLN A 250 -26.34 8.22 5.30
N GLY A 251 -26.61 8.12 3.99
CA GLY A 251 -26.27 9.17 3.04
C GLY A 251 -25.72 8.73 1.68
N LYS A 252 -25.30 7.49 1.47
CA LYS A 252 -24.96 7.03 0.10
C LYS A 252 -26.22 6.62 -0.66
N THR A 253 -26.45 7.24 -1.79
CA THR A 253 -27.60 7.03 -2.67
C THR A 253 -27.68 5.62 -3.24
N GLN A 254 -26.61 4.82 -3.15
CA GLN A 254 -26.59 3.43 -3.62
C GLN A 254 -25.55 2.60 -2.83
N ARG A 255 -26.05 1.78 -1.92
CA ARG A 255 -25.25 0.81 -1.17
C ARG A 255 -24.99 -0.42 -2.03
N HIS A 256 -23.73 -0.93 -2.04
CA HIS A 256 -23.38 -2.12 -2.81
C HIS A 256 -24.18 -3.35 -2.31
N GLU A 257 -24.70 -4.17 -3.24
CA GLU A 257 -25.57 -5.32 -2.92
C GLU A 257 -24.92 -6.35 -1.98
N CYS A 258 -23.59 -6.53 -2.05
CA CYS A 258 -22.89 -7.45 -1.16
C CYS A 258 -22.99 -7.06 0.31
N LEU A 259 -23.14 -5.79 0.64
CA LEU A 259 -23.32 -5.33 2.02
C LEU A 259 -24.72 -5.67 2.53
N ASN A 260 -25.75 -5.61 1.66
CA ASN A 260 -27.10 -6.06 1.98
C ASN A 260 -27.13 -7.58 2.21
N TRP A 261 -26.34 -8.33 1.42
CA TRP A 261 -26.20 -9.77 1.63
C TRP A 261 -25.49 -10.09 2.96
N LEU A 262 -24.44 -9.33 3.31
CA LEU A 262 -23.74 -9.49 4.59
C LEU A 262 -24.64 -9.23 5.80
N ASP A 263 -25.55 -8.24 5.72
CA ASP A 263 -26.52 -7.96 6.82
C ASP A 263 -27.41 -9.17 7.17
N LEU A 264 -27.62 -10.08 6.22
CA LEU A 264 -28.40 -11.29 6.41
C LEU A 264 -27.58 -12.45 6.99
N GLN A 265 -26.24 -12.30 7.14
CA GLN A 265 -25.38 -13.37 7.61
C GLN A 265 -25.13 -13.29 9.11
N PRO A 266 -24.94 -14.44 9.78
CA PRO A 266 -24.56 -14.47 11.19
C PRO A 266 -23.23 -13.71 11.42
N PRO A 267 -23.02 -13.14 12.61
CA PRO A 267 -21.74 -12.54 12.96
C PRO A 267 -20.55 -13.50 12.77
N SER A 268 -19.44 -12.99 12.28
CA SER A 268 -18.18 -13.73 12.11
C SER A 268 -18.34 -15.08 11.37
N SER A 269 -19.12 -15.08 10.28
CA SER A 269 -19.47 -16.33 9.55
C SER A 269 -19.08 -16.30 8.06
N VAL A 270 -18.58 -15.18 7.54
CA VAL A 270 -18.30 -15.02 6.11
C VAL A 270 -16.79 -14.89 5.86
N LEU A 271 -16.27 -15.70 4.96
CA LEU A 271 -14.92 -15.57 4.40
C LEU A 271 -14.96 -14.58 3.24
N TYR A 272 -14.18 -13.51 3.33
CA TYR A 272 -13.93 -12.62 2.20
C TYR A 272 -12.72 -13.11 1.41
N VAL A 273 -12.79 -13.14 0.06
CA VAL A 273 -11.72 -13.63 -0.82
C VAL A 273 -11.44 -12.59 -1.89
N SER A 274 -10.22 -12.05 -1.95
CA SER A 274 -9.79 -11.10 -2.99
C SER A 274 -8.27 -11.09 -3.14
N PHE A 275 -7.79 -11.10 -4.40
CA PHE A 275 -6.37 -11.13 -4.75
C PHE A 275 -5.84 -9.78 -5.27
N GLY A 276 -6.51 -8.69 -4.90
CA GLY A 276 -6.10 -7.33 -5.23
C GLY A 276 -6.45 -6.92 -6.66
N SER A 277 -5.71 -5.92 -7.16
CA SER A 277 -6.03 -5.26 -8.43
C SER A 277 -5.02 -5.54 -9.56
N THR A 278 -3.88 -6.13 -9.25
CA THR A 278 -2.78 -6.31 -10.23
C THR A 278 -2.50 -7.75 -10.62
N SER A 279 -3.24 -8.70 -10.03
CA SER A 279 -3.06 -10.14 -10.24
C SER A 279 -4.27 -10.78 -10.90
N SER A 280 -4.01 -11.73 -11.79
CA SER A 280 -5.02 -12.63 -12.36
C SER A 280 -4.63 -14.08 -12.01
N LEU A 281 -5.60 -14.88 -11.60
CA LEU A 281 -5.38 -16.30 -11.34
C LEU A 281 -5.42 -17.11 -12.65
N ARG A 282 -4.67 -18.21 -12.71
CA ARG A 282 -4.78 -19.24 -13.76
C ARG A 282 -6.15 -19.90 -13.67
N GLU A 283 -6.68 -20.37 -14.78
CA GLU A 283 -8.01 -21.02 -14.83
C GLU A 283 -8.07 -22.26 -13.94
N GLU A 284 -7.02 -23.06 -13.94
CA GLU A 284 -6.91 -24.26 -13.10
C GLU A 284 -6.98 -23.88 -11.62
N GLN A 285 -6.32 -22.80 -11.22
CA GLN A 285 -6.36 -22.34 -9.83
C GLN A 285 -7.72 -21.77 -9.44
N VAL A 286 -8.42 -21.11 -10.37
CA VAL A 286 -9.80 -20.65 -10.17
C VAL A 286 -10.72 -21.83 -9.92
N ALA A 287 -10.57 -22.93 -10.69
CA ALA A 287 -11.34 -24.14 -10.52
C ALA A 287 -11.11 -24.83 -9.16
N GLU A 288 -9.83 -24.93 -8.74
CA GLU A 288 -9.47 -25.50 -7.44
C GLU A 288 -10.01 -24.64 -6.27
N LEU A 289 -9.92 -23.31 -6.38
CA LEU A 289 -10.48 -22.40 -5.38
C LEU A 289 -12.01 -22.50 -5.30
N ALA A 290 -12.71 -22.57 -6.46
CA ALA A 290 -14.15 -22.78 -6.49
C ALA A 290 -14.55 -24.10 -5.80
N ALA A 291 -13.83 -25.19 -6.09
CA ALA A 291 -14.06 -26.49 -5.47
C ALA A 291 -13.84 -26.43 -3.95
N ALA A 292 -12.80 -25.76 -3.49
CA ALA A 292 -12.50 -25.58 -2.05
C ALA A 292 -13.57 -24.76 -1.33
N LEU A 293 -14.00 -23.62 -1.93
CA LEU A 293 -15.06 -22.79 -1.34
C LEU A 293 -16.36 -23.56 -1.23
N HIS A 294 -16.75 -24.31 -2.27
CA HIS A 294 -17.94 -25.15 -2.22
C HIS A 294 -17.79 -26.31 -1.22
N GLY A 295 -16.60 -26.96 -1.19
CA GLY A 295 -16.31 -28.10 -0.30
C GLY A 295 -16.32 -27.73 1.18
N SER A 296 -15.79 -26.55 1.52
CA SER A 296 -15.70 -26.06 2.91
C SER A 296 -17.04 -25.81 3.59
N LYS A 297 -18.12 -25.66 2.81
CA LYS A 297 -19.47 -25.30 3.28
C LYS A 297 -19.50 -23.98 4.10
N GLN A 298 -18.45 -23.18 4.02
CA GLN A 298 -18.43 -21.87 4.66
C GLN A 298 -19.08 -20.81 3.79
N ARG A 299 -19.66 -19.77 4.39
CA ARG A 299 -20.17 -18.62 3.66
C ARG A 299 -19.02 -17.79 3.15
N PHE A 300 -19.15 -17.23 1.93
CA PHE A 300 -18.08 -16.44 1.34
C PHE A 300 -18.59 -15.29 0.47
N ILE A 301 -17.76 -14.26 0.35
CA ILE A 301 -17.78 -13.30 -0.76
C ILE A 301 -16.46 -13.48 -1.51
N TRP A 302 -16.55 -13.78 -2.79
CA TRP A 302 -15.37 -13.94 -3.65
C TRP A 302 -15.35 -12.88 -4.74
N VAL A 303 -14.32 -12.02 -4.73
CA VAL A 303 -14.06 -11.05 -5.80
C VAL A 303 -13.13 -11.72 -6.82
N LEU A 304 -13.69 -12.07 -7.97
CA LEU A 304 -12.98 -12.68 -9.09
C LEU A 304 -12.99 -11.73 -10.28
N ARG A 305 -11.89 -11.08 -10.52
CA ARG A 305 -11.69 -10.13 -11.60
C ARG A 305 -10.29 -10.27 -12.19
N ASP A 306 -10.12 -9.84 -13.43
CA ASP A 306 -8.79 -9.72 -14.02
C ASP A 306 -8.02 -8.52 -13.45
N ALA A 307 -6.70 -8.58 -13.56
CA ALA A 307 -5.82 -7.49 -13.17
C ALA A 307 -6.15 -6.21 -13.96
N ASP A 308 -6.00 -5.08 -13.29
CA ASP A 308 -6.16 -3.76 -13.89
C ASP A 308 -5.15 -3.55 -15.02
N ARG A 309 -5.58 -2.82 -16.02
CA ARG A 309 -4.73 -2.30 -17.11
C ARG A 309 -4.49 -0.81 -16.90
N GLY A 310 -3.87 -0.17 -17.88
CA GLY A 310 -3.47 1.25 -17.80
C GLY A 310 -4.59 2.25 -17.57
N ASP A 311 -5.76 2.05 -18.17
CA ASP A 311 -6.98 2.86 -17.91
C ASP A 311 -8.15 1.94 -17.66
N ILE A 312 -8.56 1.81 -16.41
CA ILE A 312 -9.64 0.91 -15.96
C ILE A 312 -11.03 1.28 -16.50
N PHE A 313 -11.18 2.45 -17.10
CA PHE A 313 -12.48 2.91 -17.65
C PHE A 313 -12.64 2.61 -19.15
N THR A 314 -11.56 2.22 -19.83
CA THR A 314 -11.57 1.94 -21.28
C THR A 314 -11.62 0.46 -21.62
N ASP A 315 -11.21 -0.39 -20.69
CA ASP A 315 -11.16 -1.83 -20.92
C ASP A 315 -12.50 -2.49 -20.65
N ALA A 316 -13.02 -3.19 -21.65
CA ALA A 316 -14.17 -4.09 -21.45
C ALA A 316 -13.74 -5.24 -20.53
N ALA A 317 -14.50 -5.51 -19.50
CA ALA A 317 -14.31 -6.69 -18.67
C ALA A 317 -14.45 -7.95 -19.53
N ASP A 318 -13.34 -8.63 -19.79
CA ASP A 318 -13.34 -9.92 -20.47
C ASP A 318 -13.80 -10.96 -19.43
N ASN A 319 -14.99 -11.56 -19.68
CA ASN A 319 -15.57 -12.51 -18.73
C ASN A 319 -15.10 -13.95 -19.05
N ARG A 320 -13.78 -14.16 -19.05
CA ARG A 320 -13.16 -15.46 -19.35
C ARG A 320 -13.60 -16.59 -18.41
N HIS A 321 -14.16 -16.28 -17.25
CA HIS A 321 -14.64 -17.27 -16.28
C HIS A 321 -16.17 -17.47 -16.31
N ALA A 322 -16.88 -16.94 -17.30
CA ALA A 322 -18.36 -16.90 -17.32
C ALA A 322 -19.02 -18.27 -17.17
N GLU A 323 -18.53 -19.30 -17.85
CA GLU A 323 -19.08 -20.65 -17.82
C GLU A 323 -18.89 -21.30 -16.44
N LEU A 324 -17.68 -21.25 -15.90
CA LEU A 324 -17.37 -21.75 -14.55
C LEU A 324 -18.22 -21.05 -13.50
N LEU A 325 -18.29 -19.72 -13.56
CA LEU A 325 -19.06 -18.93 -12.61
C LEU A 325 -20.55 -19.23 -12.67
N SER A 326 -21.12 -19.45 -13.86
CA SER A 326 -22.54 -19.80 -14.01
C SER A 326 -22.90 -21.11 -13.29
N GLN A 327 -22.04 -22.11 -13.37
CA GLN A 327 -22.22 -23.39 -12.66
C GLN A 327 -21.98 -23.23 -11.16
N PHE A 328 -20.90 -22.57 -10.79
CA PHE A 328 -20.49 -22.37 -9.40
C PHE A 328 -21.53 -21.57 -8.60
N THR A 329 -22.06 -20.48 -9.15
CA THR A 329 -23.08 -19.64 -8.49
C THR A 329 -24.36 -20.44 -8.22
N LYS A 330 -24.76 -21.35 -9.13
CA LYS A 330 -25.91 -22.23 -8.91
C LYS A 330 -25.64 -23.25 -7.79
N GLN A 331 -24.44 -23.79 -7.73
CA GLN A 331 -24.05 -24.79 -6.70
C GLN A 331 -23.91 -24.17 -5.30
N THR A 332 -23.64 -22.86 -5.24
CA THR A 332 -23.39 -22.11 -4.00
C THR A 332 -24.51 -21.11 -3.68
N GLU A 333 -25.69 -21.27 -4.30
CA GLU A 333 -26.84 -20.40 -4.06
C GLU A 333 -27.19 -20.36 -2.54
N GLY A 334 -27.33 -19.14 -2.00
CA GLY A 334 -27.58 -18.91 -0.58
C GLY A 334 -26.36 -19.06 0.33
N MET A 335 -25.23 -19.63 -0.14
CA MET A 335 -24.01 -19.84 0.63
C MET A 335 -22.93 -18.79 0.28
N GLY A 336 -22.82 -18.36 -0.95
CA GLY A 336 -21.78 -17.47 -1.41
C GLY A 336 -22.23 -16.43 -2.40
N LEU A 337 -21.42 -15.36 -2.50
CA LEU A 337 -21.59 -14.30 -3.48
C LEU A 337 -20.29 -14.13 -4.26
N VAL A 338 -20.38 -14.11 -5.60
CA VAL A 338 -19.25 -13.82 -6.48
C VAL A 338 -19.42 -12.45 -7.10
N ILE A 339 -18.39 -11.61 -6.99
CA ILE A 339 -18.34 -10.24 -7.53
C ILE A 339 -17.28 -10.21 -8.62
N THR A 340 -17.66 -9.86 -9.85
CA THR A 340 -16.74 -9.73 -10.99
C THR A 340 -16.26 -8.30 -11.22
N GLY A 341 -16.86 -7.34 -10.51
CA GLY A 341 -16.51 -5.92 -10.54
C GLY A 341 -15.66 -5.47 -9.35
N TRP A 342 -15.64 -4.17 -9.13
CA TRP A 342 -15.01 -3.56 -7.95
C TRP A 342 -15.89 -3.75 -6.71
N ALA A 343 -15.31 -4.29 -5.63
CA ALA A 343 -16.00 -4.52 -4.37
C ALA A 343 -15.61 -3.48 -3.31
N PRO A 344 -16.52 -3.09 -2.41
CA PRO A 344 -16.22 -2.16 -1.31
C PRO A 344 -15.46 -2.88 -0.18
N GLN A 345 -14.17 -3.19 -0.42
CA GLN A 345 -13.33 -4.02 0.46
C GLN A 345 -13.33 -3.53 1.91
N LEU A 346 -13.17 -2.23 2.11
CA LEU A 346 -13.07 -1.65 3.43
C LEU A 346 -14.37 -1.85 4.24
N GLU A 347 -15.53 -1.64 3.60
CA GLU A 347 -16.83 -1.87 4.22
C GLU A 347 -17.10 -3.36 4.47
N ILE A 348 -16.64 -4.24 3.56
CA ILE A 348 -16.74 -5.70 3.76
C ILE A 348 -15.88 -6.14 4.96
N LEU A 349 -14.65 -5.64 5.08
CA LEU A 349 -13.76 -5.96 6.20
C LEU A 349 -14.28 -5.38 7.53
N ALA A 350 -14.87 -4.19 7.51
CA ALA A 350 -15.49 -3.58 8.70
C ALA A 350 -16.74 -4.33 9.16
N HIS A 351 -17.41 -5.08 8.27
CA HIS A 351 -18.70 -5.69 8.57
C HIS A 351 -18.60 -6.78 9.63
N GLY A 352 -19.58 -6.82 10.57
CA GLY A 352 -19.61 -7.78 11.67
C GLY A 352 -19.76 -9.24 11.25
N ALA A 353 -20.34 -9.51 10.07
CA ALA A 353 -20.46 -10.86 9.52
C ALA A 353 -19.14 -11.39 8.94
N THR A 354 -18.18 -10.54 8.57
CA THR A 354 -16.89 -10.96 8.02
C THR A 354 -16.02 -11.56 9.12
N ALA A 355 -15.61 -12.82 8.94
CA ALA A 355 -14.82 -13.58 9.89
C ALA A 355 -13.32 -13.57 9.60
N ALA A 356 -12.95 -13.66 8.31
CA ALA A 356 -11.57 -13.76 7.84
C ALA A 356 -11.46 -13.24 6.40
N PHE A 357 -10.23 -12.98 5.97
CA PHE A 357 -9.91 -12.50 4.64
C PHE A 357 -8.85 -13.39 3.97
N MET A 358 -9.20 -14.07 2.88
CA MET A 358 -8.23 -14.72 2.02
C MET A 358 -7.66 -13.67 1.06
N SER A 359 -6.40 -13.31 1.27
CA SER A 359 -5.76 -12.15 0.66
C SER A 359 -4.44 -12.50 -0.01
N HIS A 360 -4.12 -11.76 -1.07
CA HIS A 360 -2.77 -11.74 -1.67
C HIS A 360 -1.70 -11.11 -0.76
N CYS A 361 -2.09 -10.55 0.37
CA CYS A 361 -1.22 -9.90 1.36
C CYS A 361 -0.52 -8.61 0.87
N GLY A 362 -0.97 -7.94 -0.20
CA GLY A 362 -0.49 -6.60 -0.50
C GLY A 362 -0.73 -5.68 0.71
N TRP A 363 0.25 -4.80 1.00
CA TRP A 363 0.30 -4.07 2.28
C TRP A 363 -0.97 -3.26 2.58
N ASN A 364 -1.59 -2.66 1.56
CA ASN A 364 -2.84 -1.92 1.74
C ASN A 364 -3.95 -2.84 2.31
N SER A 365 -4.16 -3.99 1.67
CA SER A 365 -5.15 -4.98 2.13
C SER A 365 -4.81 -5.56 3.49
N THR A 366 -3.52 -5.73 3.80
CA THR A 366 -3.05 -6.16 5.11
C THR A 366 -3.38 -5.13 6.19
N MET A 367 -3.10 -3.84 5.95
CA MET A 367 -3.45 -2.76 6.87
C MET A 367 -4.96 -2.63 7.06
N GLU A 368 -5.75 -2.71 6.00
CA GLU A 368 -7.21 -2.69 6.07
C GLU A 368 -7.76 -3.86 6.89
N SER A 369 -7.24 -5.09 6.68
CA SER A 369 -7.63 -6.27 7.43
C SER A 369 -7.27 -6.16 8.91
N MET A 370 -6.01 -5.83 9.21
CA MET A 370 -5.53 -5.73 10.60
C MET A 370 -6.23 -4.61 11.36
N SER A 371 -6.49 -3.45 10.74
CA SER A 371 -7.20 -2.35 11.38
C SER A 371 -8.65 -2.68 11.75
N HIS A 372 -9.28 -3.61 11.03
CA HIS A 372 -10.62 -4.11 11.35
C HIS A 372 -10.62 -5.45 12.13
N GLY A 373 -9.45 -5.89 12.57
CA GLY A 373 -9.32 -7.11 13.38
C GLY A 373 -9.67 -8.40 12.65
N LYS A 374 -9.46 -8.42 11.31
CA LYS A 374 -9.75 -9.62 10.50
C LYS A 374 -8.48 -10.40 10.24
N PRO A 375 -8.42 -11.69 10.59
CA PRO A 375 -7.28 -12.55 10.30
C PRO A 375 -7.18 -12.82 8.80
N ILE A 376 -5.96 -13.11 8.34
CA ILE A 376 -5.66 -13.32 6.93
C ILE A 376 -5.38 -14.81 6.64
N LEU A 377 -6.01 -15.33 5.59
CA LEU A 377 -5.56 -16.54 4.89
C LEU A 377 -4.62 -16.07 3.78
N ALA A 378 -3.32 -16.24 3.99
CA ALA A 378 -2.29 -15.61 3.18
C ALA A 378 -2.02 -16.39 1.89
N TRP A 379 -2.14 -15.68 0.76
CA TRP A 379 -1.90 -16.20 -0.59
C TRP A 379 -1.07 -15.21 -1.42
N PRO A 380 0.23 -15.03 -1.09
CA PRO A 380 1.07 -14.04 -1.78
C PRO A 380 1.22 -14.36 -3.27
N MET A 381 1.18 -13.33 -4.13
CA MET A 381 1.25 -13.44 -5.57
C MET A 381 2.58 -12.94 -6.15
N HIS A 382 3.08 -11.76 -5.71
CA HIS A 382 4.30 -11.11 -6.21
C HIS A 382 4.78 -9.98 -5.30
N SER A 383 5.87 -9.33 -5.64
CA SER A 383 6.42 -8.09 -5.03
C SER A 383 6.75 -8.23 -3.54
N ASP A 384 6.16 -7.38 -2.69
CA ASP A 384 6.30 -7.38 -1.24
C ASP A 384 5.42 -8.42 -0.54
N GLN A 385 4.43 -8.96 -1.25
CA GLN A 385 3.39 -9.82 -0.66
C GLN A 385 3.92 -11.07 0.08
N PRO A 386 4.98 -11.76 -0.40
CA PRO A 386 5.57 -12.88 0.36
C PRO A 386 6.13 -12.45 1.72
N TRP A 387 6.73 -11.25 1.81
CA TRP A 387 7.22 -10.67 3.05
C TRP A 387 6.08 -10.33 4.00
N ASP A 388 5.03 -9.72 3.47
CA ASP A 388 3.85 -9.33 4.25
C ASP A 388 3.09 -10.56 4.74
N ALA A 389 3.02 -11.63 3.92
CA ALA A 389 2.43 -12.91 4.32
C ALA A 389 3.21 -13.57 5.47
N GLU A 390 4.55 -13.59 5.38
CA GLU A 390 5.40 -14.11 6.44
C GLU A 390 5.29 -13.27 7.72
N LEU A 391 5.30 -11.95 7.60
CA LEU A 391 5.08 -11.03 8.72
C LEU A 391 3.76 -11.33 9.43
N VAL A 392 2.65 -11.45 8.68
CA VAL A 392 1.31 -11.70 9.23
C VAL A 392 1.21 -13.07 9.87
N CYS A 393 1.74 -14.11 9.22
CA CYS A 393 1.56 -15.50 9.70
C CYS A 393 2.56 -15.88 10.80
N THR A 394 3.81 -15.41 10.72
CA THR A 394 4.89 -15.83 11.60
C THR A 394 5.12 -14.88 12.77
N TYR A 395 5.25 -13.57 12.50
CA TYR A 395 5.55 -12.57 13.52
C TYR A 395 4.28 -12.08 14.21
N ILE A 396 3.33 -11.55 13.46
CA ILE A 396 2.07 -11.01 13.99
C ILE A 396 1.17 -12.16 14.51
N LYS A 397 1.22 -13.32 13.87
CA LYS A 397 0.41 -14.52 14.20
C LYS A 397 -1.09 -14.27 14.10
N ALA A 398 -1.49 -13.44 13.13
CA ALA A 398 -2.87 -13.11 12.82
C ALA A 398 -3.29 -13.66 11.44
N GLY A 399 -2.66 -14.72 10.97
CA GLY A 399 -2.99 -15.36 9.70
C GLY A 399 -2.52 -16.81 9.62
N LEU A 400 -3.04 -17.51 8.61
CA LEU A 400 -2.64 -18.85 8.19
C LEU A 400 -2.19 -18.82 6.74
N LEU A 401 -1.12 -19.53 6.42
CA LEU A 401 -0.56 -19.56 5.07
C LEU A 401 -1.30 -20.61 4.22
N VAL A 402 -1.95 -20.16 3.14
CA VAL A 402 -2.60 -21.04 2.14
C VAL A 402 -1.61 -21.47 1.08
N ARG A 403 -0.83 -20.52 0.57
CA ARG A 403 0.18 -20.76 -0.46
C ARG A 403 1.55 -20.28 0.01
N PRO A 404 2.46 -21.19 0.40
CA PRO A 404 3.87 -20.85 0.62
C PRO A 404 4.51 -20.28 -0.64
N TRP A 405 5.44 -19.31 -0.49
CA TRP A 405 6.09 -18.67 -1.63
C TRP A 405 6.86 -19.67 -2.51
N GLU A 406 7.44 -20.69 -1.92
CA GLU A 406 8.16 -21.76 -2.62
C GLU A 406 7.28 -22.54 -3.60
N LYS A 407 5.95 -22.44 -3.45
CA LYS A 407 4.94 -23.06 -4.32
C LYS A 407 4.22 -22.04 -5.21
N HIS A 408 4.82 -20.85 -5.43
CA HIS A 408 4.15 -19.78 -6.19
C HIS A 408 3.81 -20.14 -7.63
N SER A 409 4.56 -21.05 -8.25
CA SER A 409 4.32 -21.56 -9.61
C SER A 409 3.38 -22.77 -9.66
N GLU A 410 3.09 -23.40 -8.53
CA GLU A 410 2.22 -24.58 -8.46
C GLU A 410 0.73 -24.19 -8.39
N VAL A 411 -0.14 -25.09 -8.87
CA VAL A 411 -1.58 -25.03 -8.61
C VAL A 411 -1.82 -25.67 -7.25
N ILE A 412 -2.40 -24.91 -6.32
CA ILE A 412 -2.73 -25.39 -4.98
C ILE A 412 -4.03 -26.19 -5.06
N PRO A 413 -4.04 -27.46 -4.63
CA PRO A 413 -5.22 -28.32 -4.69
C PRO A 413 -6.36 -27.81 -3.81
N ALA A 414 -7.60 -28.05 -4.26
CA ALA A 414 -8.82 -27.70 -3.52
C ALA A 414 -8.82 -28.24 -2.08
N THR A 415 -8.32 -29.45 -1.87
CA THR A 415 -8.24 -30.08 -0.54
C THR A 415 -7.35 -29.27 0.43
N THR A 416 -6.18 -28.80 -0.04
CA THR A 416 -5.28 -27.98 0.79
C THR A 416 -5.94 -26.61 1.11
N ILE A 417 -6.57 -25.99 0.13
CA ILE A 417 -7.28 -24.70 0.34
C ILE A 417 -8.43 -24.90 1.34
N GLN A 418 -9.23 -25.95 1.15
CA GLN A 418 -10.34 -26.29 2.02
C GLN A 418 -9.90 -26.52 3.47
N GLU A 419 -8.83 -27.29 3.69
CA GLU A 419 -8.27 -27.55 5.02
C GLU A 419 -7.89 -26.24 5.74
N VAL A 420 -7.26 -25.29 5.07
CA VAL A 420 -6.91 -24.01 5.68
C VAL A 420 -8.14 -23.14 5.94
N ILE A 421 -9.14 -23.17 5.06
CA ILE A 421 -10.43 -22.48 5.28
C ILE A 421 -11.11 -23.08 6.53
N GLU A 422 -11.23 -24.39 6.63
CA GLU A 422 -11.86 -25.07 7.76
C GLU A 422 -11.09 -24.83 9.07
N THR A 423 -9.76 -24.85 9.02
CA THR A 423 -8.91 -24.49 10.17
C THR A 423 -9.22 -23.08 10.64
N MET A 424 -9.21 -22.10 9.74
CA MET A 424 -9.48 -20.70 10.10
C MET A 424 -10.92 -20.50 10.61
N MET A 425 -11.91 -21.11 9.98
CA MET A 425 -13.32 -20.81 10.24
C MET A 425 -13.92 -21.62 11.39
N VAL A 426 -13.45 -22.87 11.60
CA VAL A 426 -14.11 -23.85 12.46
C VAL A 426 -13.21 -24.38 13.58
N ALA A 427 -11.92 -24.66 13.31
CA ALA A 427 -11.05 -25.30 14.27
C ALA A 427 -10.63 -24.38 15.44
N GLU A 428 -10.21 -25.00 16.55
CA GLU A 428 -9.73 -24.27 17.75
C GLU A 428 -8.53 -23.38 17.44
N GLU A 429 -7.60 -23.83 16.60
CA GLU A 429 -6.47 -23.04 16.13
C GLU A 429 -6.93 -21.74 15.47
N GLY A 430 -7.94 -21.80 14.58
CA GLY A 430 -8.52 -20.63 13.92
C GLY A 430 -9.19 -19.67 14.92
N VAL A 431 -9.78 -20.18 16.01
CA VAL A 431 -10.32 -19.31 17.08
C VAL A 431 -9.20 -18.47 17.69
N ALA A 432 -8.04 -19.06 18.00
CA ALA A 432 -6.91 -18.34 18.58
C ALA A 432 -6.36 -17.29 17.61
N VAL A 433 -6.27 -17.59 16.31
CA VAL A 433 -5.82 -16.64 15.27
C VAL A 433 -6.80 -15.46 15.14
N ARG A 434 -8.12 -15.71 15.12
CA ARG A 434 -9.15 -14.68 15.07
C ARG A 434 -9.11 -13.77 16.31
N GLN A 435 -8.99 -14.33 17.50
CA GLN A 435 -8.85 -13.56 18.75
C GLN A 435 -7.59 -12.70 18.74
N ARG A 436 -6.49 -13.23 18.23
CA ARG A 436 -5.25 -12.48 18.07
C ARG A 436 -5.43 -11.30 17.10
N ALA A 437 -6.06 -11.52 15.94
CA ALA A 437 -6.34 -10.47 14.97
C ALA A 437 -7.26 -9.39 15.54
N GLU A 438 -8.29 -9.76 16.30
CA GLU A 438 -9.20 -8.82 16.96
C GLU A 438 -8.47 -7.92 17.97
N ALA A 439 -7.66 -8.52 18.85
CA ALA A 439 -6.84 -7.77 19.82
C ALA A 439 -5.84 -6.82 19.14
N LEU A 440 -5.25 -7.25 18.04
CA LEU A 440 -4.38 -6.37 17.23
C LEU A 440 -5.15 -5.25 16.57
N GLY A 441 -6.35 -5.52 16.05
CA GLY A 441 -7.22 -4.50 15.48
C GLY A 441 -7.56 -3.41 16.50
N GLU A 442 -7.82 -3.77 17.75
CA GLU A 442 -8.02 -2.82 18.85
C GLU A 442 -6.76 -1.97 19.11
N ALA A 443 -5.57 -2.62 19.13
CA ALA A 443 -4.30 -1.92 19.31
C ALA A 443 -3.98 -0.97 18.16
N VAL A 444 -4.25 -1.37 16.91
CA VAL A 444 -4.09 -0.55 15.70
C VAL A 444 -5.02 0.66 15.74
N ARG A 445 -6.31 0.46 16.06
CA ARG A 445 -7.28 1.56 16.20
C ARG A 445 -6.89 2.51 17.33
N SER A 446 -6.43 1.97 18.46
CA SER A 446 -5.94 2.78 19.58
C SER A 446 -4.72 3.60 19.22
N SER A 447 -3.82 3.09 18.36
CA SER A 447 -2.65 3.86 17.91
C SER A 447 -3.04 5.06 17.05
N ALA A 448 -4.09 4.95 16.24
CA ALA A 448 -4.61 6.01 15.40
C ALA A 448 -5.55 6.99 16.13
N ALA A 449 -6.13 6.58 17.25
CA ALA A 449 -7.01 7.43 18.05
C ALA A 449 -6.26 8.63 18.66
N GLN A 450 -7.00 9.67 19.05
CA GLN A 450 -6.43 10.87 19.63
C GLN A 450 -5.47 10.55 20.81
N GLY A 451 -4.24 11.00 20.70
CA GLY A 451 -3.17 10.74 21.67
C GLY A 451 -2.46 9.38 21.52
N GLY A 452 -2.88 8.54 20.57
CA GLY A 452 -2.18 7.30 20.21
C GLY A 452 -0.85 7.55 19.50
N SER A 453 -0.07 6.49 19.28
CA SER A 453 1.27 6.62 18.72
C SER A 453 1.26 7.14 17.28
N SER A 454 0.42 6.58 16.40
CA SER A 454 0.31 7.04 15.02
C SER A 454 -0.27 8.44 14.89
N HIS A 455 -1.25 8.78 15.75
CA HIS A 455 -1.78 10.14 15.82
C HIS A 455 -0.69 11.16 16.19
N LYS A 456 0.16 10.85 17.18
CA LYS A 456 1.29 11.72 17.56
C LYS A 456 2.31 11.87 16.44
N GLU A 457 2.68 10.77 15.78
CA GLU A 457 3.60 10.78 14.64
C GLU A 457 3.05 11.66 13.49
N LEU A 458 1.75 11.60 13.23
CA LEU A 458 1.10 12.46 12.24
C LEU A 458 1.10 13.93 12.64
N GLU A 459 0.79 14.26 13.92
CA GLU A 459 0.89 15.62 14.44
C GLU A 459 2.33 16.15 14.39
N ASP A 460 3.32 15.30 14.69
CA ASP A 460 4.73 15.64 14.59
C ASP A 460 5.13 15.92 13.13
N PHE A 461 4.62 15.13 12.18
CA PHE A 461 4.82 15.37 10.75
C PHE A 461 4.22 16.69 10.31
N ILE A 462 2.97 16.99 10.69
CA ILE A 462 2.29 18.26 10.39
C ILE A 462 3.05 19.43 11.02
N SER A 463 3.46 19.31 12.26
CA SER A 463 4.25 20.34 12.95
C SER A 463 5.59 20.57 12.27
N TYR A 464 6.23 19.51 11.80
CA TYR A 464 7.47 19.58 11.03
C TYR A 464 7.26 20.34 9.71
N MET A 465 6.21 20.06 8.96
CA MET A 465 5.91 20.73 7.68
C MET A 465 5.54 22.21 7.89
N THR A 466 4.82 22.53 8.96
CA THR A 466 4.28 23.86 9.20
C THR A 466 5.23 24.79 9.96
N ARG A 467 6.38 24.32 10.43
CA ARG A 467 7.36 25.13 11.17
C ARG A 467 7.76 26.41 10.40
N LEU A 468 7.96 27.50 11.14
CA LEU A 468 8.25 28.82 10.54
C LEU A 468 9.68 28.95 9.98
N CYS A 469 10.66 28.26 10.62
CA CYS A 469 12.06 28.30 10.16
C CYS A 469 12.34 27.17 9.18
N VAL A 470 12.59 27.52 7.92
CA VAL A 470 13.23 26.65 6.94
C VAL A 470 14.71 27.03 6.93
N LEU A 471 15.61 26.12 7.31
CA LEU A 471 17.05 26.38 7.18
C LEU A 471 17.37 26.63 5.69
N PRO A 472 18.10 27.69 5.33
CA PRO A 472 18.56 27.89 3.96
C PRO A 472 19.25 26.64 3.40
N ARG A 473 19.11 26.38 2.10
CA ARG A 473 19.70 25.20 1.41
C ARG A 473 21.19 25.01 1.73
N GLU A 474 21.95 26.10 1.79
CA GLU A 474 23.37 26.06 2.18
C GLU A 474 23.61 25.59 3.61
N ALA A 475 22.76 25.96 4.56
CA ALA A 475 22.85 25.51 5.94
C ALA A 475 22.46 24.03 6.10
N ARG A 476 21.50 23.54 5.29
CA ARG A 476 21.16 22.10 5.22
C ARG A 476 22.33 21.30 4.63
N ARG A 477 22.93 21.77 3.53
CA ARG A 477 24.06 21.13 2.87
C ARG A 477 25.31 21.11 3.76
N ARG A 478 25.58 22.18 4.50
CA ARG A 478 26.68 22.22 5.50
C ARG A 478 26.46 21.22 6.64
N ARG A 479 25.24 21.11 7.18
CA ARG A 479 24.92 20.14 8.23
C ARG A 479 25.08 18.69 7.77
N LEU A 480 24.73 18.39 6.52
CA LEU A 480 24.89 17.06 5.92
C LEU A 480 26.38 16.75 5.68
N LEU A 481 27.18 17.74 5.26
CA LEU A 481 28.62 17.59 5.06
C LEU A 481 29.38 17.48 6.40
N GLU A 482 28.95 18.18 7.43
CA GLU A 482 29.55 18.11 8.77
C GLU A 482 29.27 16.77 9.47
N ASN A 483 28.09 16.17 9.22
CA ASN A 483 27.73 14.84 9.74
C ASN A 483 28.31 13.68 8.89
N GLY A 484 28.62 13.90 7.61
CA GLY A 484 29.10 12.88 6.66
C GLY A 484 30.63 12.63 6.68
N THR A 485 31.41 13.33 7.49
CA THR A 485 32.89 13.18 7.51
C THR A 485 33.41 12.03 8.39
N ARG A 486 32.57 11.13 8.87
CA ARG A 486 33.04 9.86 9.45
C ARG A 486 33.22 8.83 8.33
N SER A 487 34.44 8.70 7.84
CA SER A 487 34.89 7.72 6.85
C SER A 487 34.56 6.29 7.28
N PHE A 488 33.85 5.55 6.43
CA PHE A 488 33.73 4.10 6.53
C PHE A 488 34.86 3.42 5.74
N PRO A 489 35.33 2.25 6.19
CA PRO A 489 36.29 1.46 5.42
C PRO A 489 35.64 0.90 4.15
N PRO A 490 36.39 0.68 3.05
CA PRO A 490 35.85 0.14 1.81
C PRO A 490 35.39 -1.31 1.99
N SER A 491 34.17 -1.60 1.58
CA SER A 491 33.59 -2.94 1.60
C SER A 491 34.18 -3.83 0.51
N PRO A 492 34.33 -5.15 0.73
CA PRO A 492 34.85 -6.07 -0.28
C PRO A 492 33.87 -6.27 -1.43
N HIS A 493 34.42 -6.53 -2.62
CA HIS A 493 33.69 -6.81 -3.86
C HIS A 493 32.76 -8.02 -3.73
N PHE A 494 31.47 -7.83 -3.96
CA PHE A 494 30.50 -8.90 -4.17
C PHE A 494 29.97 -8.84 -5.59
N GLY A 495 30.24 -9.88 -6.36
CA GLY A 495 29.58 -10.15 -7.65
C GLY A 495 28.47 -11.15 -7.43
N ASP A 496 27.21 -10.68 -7.44
CA ASP A 496 26.04 -11.52 -7.62
C ASP A 496 24.80 -10.64 -7.93
N ALA A 497 23.90 -11.12 -8.78
CA ALA A 497 22.71 -10.37 -9.24
C ALA A 497 21.77 -9.95 -8.09
N SER A 498 21.78 -10.64 -6.95
CA SER A 498 21.08 -10.26 -5.72
C SER A 498 21.52 -8.91 -5.13
N SER A 499 22.72 -8.43 -5.50
CA SER A 499 23.28 -7.14 -5.06
C SER A 499 22.65 -5.93 -5.75
N VAL A 500 22.02 -6.09 -6.90
CA VAL A 500 21.47 -4.97 -7.70
C VAL A 500 20.19 -4.42 -7.05
N VAL A 501 19.30 -5.28 -6.58
CA VAL A 501 18.10 -4.84 -5.82
C VAL A 501 18.51 -4.24 -4.48
N GLY A 502 19.53 -4.79 -3.81
CA GLY A 502 20.14 -4.19 -2.63
C GLY A 502 20.74 -2.80 -2.91
N GLY A 503 21.24 -2.55 -4.13
CA GLY A 503 21.77 -1.26 -4.57
C GLY A 503 20.74 -0.13 -4.59
N VAL A 504 19.53 -0.40 -5.10
CA VAL A 504 18.44 0.60 -5.15
C VAL A 504 18.12 1.15 -3.75
N TRP A 505 18.23 0.29 -2.73
CA TRP A 505 17.87 0.64 -1.36
C TRP A 505 19.06 1.18 -0.53
N ARG A 506 20.30 0.87 -0.90
CA ARG A 506 21.49 1.53 -0.29
C ARG A 506 21.48 3.04 -0.49
N PHE A 507 20.83 3.53 -1.56
CA PHE A 507 20.72 4.98 -1.82
C PHE A 507 19.67 5.68 -0.96
N VAL A 508 18.71 4.97 -0.40
CA VAL A 508 17.70 5.57 0.50
C VAL A 508 18.27 5.74 1.91
N PHE A 509 19.21 4.88 2.32
CA PHE A 509 19.71 4.79 3.69
C PHE A 509 21.26 4.96 3.81
N GLY A 510 21.99 5.02 2.71
CA GLY A 510 23.43 5.22 2.68
C GLY A 510 23.89 6.68 2.74
#